data_77dedc2659b8b101a41edc945ddef9e2
#
_entry.id   77dedc2659b8b101a41edc945ddef9e2
#
_cell.length_a   1.000
_cell.length_b   1.000
_cell.length_c   1.000
_cell.angle_alpha   90.00
_cell.angle_beta   90.00
_cell.angle_gamma   90.00
#
_symmetry.space_group_name_H-M   'P 1'
#
loop_
_entity.id
_entity.type
_entity.pdbx_description
1 polymer ?
#
loop_
_entity_poly.entity_id
_entity_poly.type
_entity_poly.pdbx_seq_one_letter_code
_entity_poly.pdbx_strand_id
1 'polypeptide(L)'
;MWYTRLSDYLIGKGYKNDDLCPCVFIKRTSSGFAIVAVFVDDMNIIGNLNEINETVSYLKSEFEMKDLGKTRFCLGIELEHRGTGILIHQSAYVQKMLMRFNMDKAHPLGTLMITRRLDIKKDMFRPKDDDEEILGAKTPYLSAIGALLYLTQCT
;
A
#
# COMPACT_ATOMS: atom_id res chain seq x y z
N MET A 1 15.68 -8.98 17.55
CA MET A 1 17.15 -8.85 17.47
C MET A 1 17.63 -8.01 16.30
N TRP A 2 17.25 -8.28 15.04
CA TRP A 2 17.68 -7.43 13.91
C TRP A 2 17.16 -5.99 14.02
N TYR A 3 15.87 -5.83 14.22
CA TYR A 3 15.23 -4.51 14.36
C TYR A 3 15.85 -3.68 15.51
N THR A 4 16.13 -4.27 16.66
CA THR A 4 16.74 -3.56 17.78
C THR A 4 18.12 -3.00 17.41
N ARG A 5 18.95 -3.82 16.74
CA ARG A 5 20.27 -3.36 16.26
C ARG A 5 20.15 -2.21 15.26
N LEU A 6 19.20 -2.29 14.32
CA LEU A 6 18.95 -1.22 13.35
C LEU A 6 18.46 0.04 14.03
N SER A 7 17.52 -0.09 14.97
CA SER A 7 16.97 1.04 15.73
C SER A 7 18.06 1.77 16.51
N ASP A 8 18.87 1.03 17.29
CA ASP A 8 19.96 1.60 18.07
C ASP A 8 20.98 2.32 17.17
N TYR A 9 21.29 1.72 16.02
CA TYR A 9 22.20 2.32 15.05
C TYR A 9 21.65 3.63 14.47
N LEU A 10 20.40 3.64 14.03
CA LEU A 10 19.75 4.84 13.47
C LEU A 10 19.63 5.95 14.52
N ILE A 11 19.26 5.62 15.76
CA ILE A 11 19.23 6.56 16.88
C ILE A 11 20.63 7.14 17.13
N GLY A 12 21.68 6.31 17.10
CA GLY A 12 23.07 6.75 17.20
C GLY A 12 23.51 7.68 16.06
N LYS A 13 22.87 7.64 14.90
CA LYS A 13 23.07 8.54 13.75
C LYS A 13 22.18 9.81 13.79
N GLY A 14 21.45 10.02 14.88
CA GLY A 14 20.63 11.20 15.12
C GLY A 14 19.20 11.11 14.59
N TYR A 15 18.74 9.91 14.26
CA TYR A 15 17.31 9.67 13.98
C TYR A 15 16.52 9.60 15.28
N LYS A 16 15.25 9.93 15.18
CA LYS A 16 14.24 9.73 16.25
C LYS A 16 13.14 8.84 15.71
N ASN A 17 12.66 7.92 16.55
CA ASN A 17 11.47 7.16 16.22
C ASN A 17 10.26 8.08 16.19
N ASP A 18 9.32 7.79 15.32
CA ASP A 18 8.00 8.36 15.35
C ASP A 18 7.17 7.71 16.48
N ASP A 19 6.51 8.52 17.28
CA ASP A 19 5.75 8.06 18.47
C ASP A 19 4.54 7.19 18.09
N LEU A 20 3.96 7.41 16.91
CA LEU A 20 2.79 6.68 16.42
C LEU A 20 3.18 5.44 15.60
N CYS A 21 4.33 5.47 14.96
CA CYS A 21 4.80 4.42 14.09
C CYS A 21 6.26 4.05 14.39
N PRO A 22 6.52 3.13 15.32
CA PRO A 22 7.88 2.77 15.76
C PRO A 22 8.82 2.29 14.64
N CYS A 23 8.27 1.87 13.49
CA CYS A 23 9.05 1.46 12.32
C CYS A 23 9.44 2.65 11.41
N VAL A 24 9.14 3.88 11.80
CA VAL A 24 9.52 5.10 11.08
C VAL A 24 10.54 5.89 11.91
N PHE A 25 11.67 6.22 11.27
CA PHE A 25 12.75 6.97 11.87
C PHE A 25 12.93 8.27 11.11
N ILE A 26 13.00 9.40 11.81
CA ILE A 26 13.05 10.74 11.23
C ILE A 26 14.30 11.46 11.69
N LYS A 27 15.11 11.96 10.76
CA LYS A 27 16.24 12.85 11.01
C LYS A 27 15.98 14.18 10.33
N ARG A 28 16.18 15.27 11.05
CA ARG A 28 16.13 16.65 10.51
C ARG A 28 17.48 17.30 10.70
N THR A 29 18.01 17.88 9.65
CA THR A 29 19.27 18.60 9.63
C THR A 29 19.05 20.05 9.17
N SER A 30 20.06 20.90 9.25
CA SER A 30 20.01 22.27 8.70
C SER A 30 19.86 22.27 7.16
N SER A 31 20.29 21.20 6.49
CA SER A 31 20.27 21.03 5.03
C SER A 31 19.03 20.31 4.50
N GLY A 32 18.25 19.68 5.39
CA GLY A 32 17.09 18.92 4.96
C GLY A 32 16.58 17.90 5.96
N PHE A 33 16.04 16.82 5.45
CA PHE A 33 15.53 15.71 6.27
C PHE A 33 15.74 14.36 5.59
N ALA A 34 15.77 13.31 6.40
CA ALA A 34 15.64 11.92 5.95
C ALA A 34 14.65 11.18 6.83
N ILE A 35 13.82 10.38 6.21
CA ILE A 35 12.87 9.46 6.85
C ILE A 35 13.23 8.05 6.39
N VAL A 36 13.42 7.14 7.34
CA VAL A 36 13.63 5.72 7.08
C VAL A 36 12.40 4.97 7.58
N ALA A 37 11.66 4.38 6.67
CA ALA A 37 10.52 3.52 6.98
C ALA A 37 10.93 2.05 6.78
N VAL A 38 10.78 1.25 7.84
CA VAL A 38 11.19 -0.15 7.89
C VAL A 38 9.96 -1.06 7.84
N PHE A 39 9.95 -2.02 6.94
CA PHE A 39 8.92 -3.02 6.86
C PHE A 39 9.54 -4.40 6.68
N VAL A 40 9.55 -5.20 7.75
CA VAL A 40 10.22 -6.51 7.82
C VAL A 40 11.68 -6.38 7.39
N ASP A 41 12.04 -6.82 6.19
CA ASP A 41 13.40 -6.79 5.65
C ASP A 41 13.63 -5.64 4.66
N ASP A 42 12.57 -4.92 4.31
CA ASP A 42 12.62 -3.80 3.38
C ASP A 42 12.75 -2.45 4.10
N MET A 43 13.53 -1.55 3.52
CA MET A 43 13.63 -0.17 3.96
C MET A 43 13.38 0.81 2.82
N ASN A 44 12.56 1.81 3.08
CA ASN A 44 12.34 2.94 2.19
C ASN A 44 12.93 4.20 2.81
N ILE A 45 13.79 4.89 2.06
CA ILE A 45 14.45 6.12 2.50
C ILE A 45 13.88 7.29 1.67
N ILE A 46 13.32 8.26 2.37
CA ILE A 46 12.66 9.44 1.78
C ILE A 46 13.33 10.69 2.33
N GLY A 47 13.64 11.66 1.49
CA GLY A 47 14.28 12.89 1.95
C GLY A 47 14.95 13.69 0.84
N ASN A 48 15.82 14.58 1.25
CA ASN A 48 16.70 15.30 0.34
C ASN A 48 17.80 14.38 -0.18
N LEU A 49 18.22 14.56 -1.42
CA LEU A 49 19.17 13.67 -2.10
C LEU A 49 20.47 13.47 -1.30
N ASN A 50 21.02 14.54 -0.72
CA ASN A 50 22.23 14.47 0.08
C ASN A 50 22.03 13.60 1.34
N GLU A 51 20.94 13.82 2.05
CA GLU A 51 20.58 13.06 3.25
C GLU A 51 20.31 11.58 2.94
N ILE A 52 19.66 11.29 1.80
CA ILE A 52 19.45 9.92 1.31
C ILE A 52 20.79 9.24 1.03
N ASN A 53 21.69 9.89 0.27
CA ASN A 53 22.98 9.31 -0.08
C ASN A 53 23.85 9.05 1.15
N GLU A 54 23.87 9.98 2.10
CA GLU A 54 24.57 9.81 3.38
C GLU A 54 23.98 8.63 4.16
N THR A 55 22.64 8.55 4.25
CA THR A 55 21.93 7.46 4.93
C THR A 55 22.27 6.10 4.32
N VAL A 56 22.17 5.99 3.01
CA VAL A 56 22.52 4.76 2.27
C VAL A 56 23.99 4.38 2.51
N SER A 57 24.90 5.35 2.50
CA SER A 57 26.33 5.10 2.69
C SER A 57 26.63 4.47 4.05
N TYR A 58 26.16 5.06 5.14
CA TYR A 58 26.46 4.50 6.46
C TYR A 58 25.65 3.23 6.77
N LEU A 59 24.44 3.07 6.24
CA LEU A 59 23.71 1.81 6.38
C LEU A 59 24.42 0.66 5.66
N LYS A 60 24.93 0.88 4.45
CA LYS A 60 25.74 -0.12 3.72
C LYS A 60 27.07 -0.45 4.42
N SER A 61 27.64 0.47 5.17
CA SER A 61 28.88 0.22 5.93
C SER A 61 28.65 -0.65 7.16
N GLU A 62 27.45 -0.61 7.76
CA GLU A 62 27.14 -1.34 8.99
C GLU A 62 26.39 -2.65 8.73
N PHE A 63 25.56 -2.68 7.69
CA PHE A 63 24.69 -3.81 7.38
C PHE A 63 24.96 -4.34 5.97
N GLU A 64 24.91 -5.64 5.81
CA GLU A 64 24.90 -6.28 4.49
C GLU A 64 23.57 -5.98 3.78
N MET A 65 23.55 -4.97 2.91
CA MET A 65 22.34 -4.45 2.29
C MET A 65 22.53 -4.24 0.80
N LYS A 66 21.46 -4.50 0.05
CA LYS A 66 21.38 -4.19 -1.36
C LYS A 66 20.54 -2.93 -1.58
N ASP A 67 21.14 -1.95 -2.23
CA ASP A 67 20.42 -0.76 -2.69
C ASP A 67 19.70 -1.09 -4.00
N LEU A 68 18.38 -0.98 -3.99
CA LEU A 68 17.51 -1.24 -5.14
C LEU A 68 17.23 0.03 -5.96
N GLY A 69 17.80 1.18 -5.55
CA GLY A 69 17.58 2.47 -6.19
C GLY A 69 16.22 3.07 -5.84
N LYS A 70 15.63 3.80 -6.80
CA LYS A 70 14.34 4.46 -6.59
C LYS A 70 13.22 3.44 -6.38
N THR A 71 12.48 3.59 -5.28
CA THR A 71 11.34 2.74 -4.96
C THR A 71 10.28 2.82 -6.06
N ARG A 72 9.89 1.68 -6.60
CA ARG A 72 8.80 1.53 -7.59
C ARG A 72 7.58 0.85 -7.00
N PHE A 73 7.79 -0.01 -6.00
CA PHE A 73 6.74 -0.76 -5.33
C PHE A 73 7.00 -0.74 -3.83
N CYS A 74 5.96 -0.46 -3.06
CA CYS A 74 5.99 -0.49 -1.62
C CYS A 74 4.63 -0.93 -1.08
N LEU A 75 4.56 -2.07 -0.38
CA LEU A 75 3.33 -2.55 0.26
C LEU A 75 2.11 -2.64 -0.68
N GLY A 76 2.32 -3.03 -1.95
CA GLY A 76 1.25 -3.13 -2.94
C GLY A 76 0.88 -1.81 -3.63
N ILE A 77 1.59 -0.73 -3.28
CA ILE A 77 1.48 0.58 -3.92
C ILE A 77 2.59 0.71 -4.96
N GLU A 78 2.25 1.27 -6.10
CA GLU A 78 3.18 1.60 -7.18
C GLU A 78 3.56 3.08 -7.12
N LEU A 79 4.85 3.37 -7.29
CA LEU A 79 5.40 4.72 -7.33
C LEU A 79 6.04 4.98 -8.70
N GLU A 80 5.43 5.86 -9.46
CA GLU A 80 5.92 6.29 -10.76
C GLU A 80 6.61 7.66 -10.63
N HIS A 81 7.94 7.67 -10.79
CA HIS A 81 8.73 8.91 -10.70
C HIS A 81 8.64 9.69 -12.01
N ARG A 82 7.96 10.83 -11.99
CA ARG A 82 7.81 11.78 -13.11
C ARG A 82 8.68 13.01 -12.90
N GLY A 83 8.92 13.76 -13.96
CA GLY A 83 9.72 15.01 -13.87
C GLY A 83 9.14 16.08 -12.93
N THR A 84 7.82 16.07 -12.74
CA THR A 84 7.08 17.05 -11.92
C THR A 84 6.66 16.50 -10.53
N GLY A 85 6.95 15.23 -10.24
CA GLY A 85 6.54 14.62 -8.95
C GLY A 85 6.52 13.10 -9.00
N ILE A 86 5.87 12.52 -8.01
CA ILE A 86 5.69 11.07 -7.90
C ILE A 86 4.20 10.77 -7.99
N LEU A 87 3.80 9.96 -8.97
CA LEU A 87 2.45 9.41 -9.03
C LEU A 87 2.40 8.14 -8.18
N ILE A 88 1.46 8.11 -7.24
CA ILE A 88 1.19 6.96 -6.39
C ILE A 88 -0.12 6.32 -6.87
N HIS A 89 -0.11 5.02 -7.16
CA HIS A 89 -1.28 4.31 -7.65
C HIS A 89 -1.25 2.82 -7.29
N GLN A 90 -2.35 2.11 -7.54
CA GLN A 90 -2.51 0.68 -7.24
C GLN A 90 -2.99 -0.11 -8.47
N SER A 91 -2.58 0.29 -9.68
CA SER A 91 -3.06 -0.32 -10.93
C SER A 91 -2.83 -1.82 -10.99
N ALA A 92 -1.65 -2.30 -10.59
CA ALA A 92 -1.36 -3.74 -10.55
C ALA A 92 -2.20 -4.49 -9.52
N TYR A 93 -2.49 -3.87 -8.38
CA TYR A 93 -3.37 -4.46 -7.36
C TYR A 93 -4.81 -4.55 -7.86
N VAL A 94 -5.34 -3.47 -8.47
CA VAL A 94 -6.68 -3.46 -9.08
C VAL A 94 -6.81 -4.55 -10.13
N GLN A 95 -5.82 -4.70 -11.01
CA GLN A 95 -5.84 -5.74 -12.02
C GLN A 95 -5.84 -7.16 -11.43
N LYS A 96 -5.01 -7.41 -10.42
CA LYS A 96 -5.01 -8.70 -9.71
C LYS A 96 -6.35 -8.98 -9.03
N MET A 97 -6.96 -7.96 -8.42
CA MET A 97 -8.26 -8.06 -7.78
C MET A 97 -9.35 -8.41 -8.80
N LEU A 98 -9.41 -7.70 -9.93
CA LEU A 98 -10.37 -7.97 -11.00
C LEU A 98 -10.23 -9.40 -11.53
N MET A 99 -9.01 -9.86 -11.80
CA MET A 99 -8.76 -11.25 -12.22
C MET A 99 -9.20 -12.27 -11.17
N ARG A 100 -8.90 -12.02 -9.88
CA ARG A 100 -9.25 -12.91 -8.78
C ARG A 100 -10.77 -13.14 -8.66
N PHE A 101 -11.56 -12.11 -8.96
CA PHE A 101 -13.02 -12.15 -8.86
C PHE A 101 -13.70 -12.35 -10.23
N ASN A 102 -12.94 -12.73 -11.28
CA ASN A 102 -13.44 -12.92 -12.65
C ASN A 102 -14.16 -11.68 -13.22
N MET A 103 -13.69 -10.50 -12.86
CA MET A 103 -14.19 -9.19 -13.29
C MET A 103 -13.28 -8.49 -14.30
N ASP A 104 -12.23 -9.16 -14.79
CA ASP A 104 -11.25 -8.62 -15.72
C ASP A 104 -11.84 -8.20 -17.08
N LYS A 105 -12.98 -8.81 -17.45
CA LYS A 105 -13.74 -8.49 -18.67
C LYS A 105 -14.97 -7.61 -18.41
N ALA A 106 -15.20 -7.18 -17.17
CA ALA A 106 -16.33 -6.33 -16.83
C ALA A 106 -16.13 -4.91 -17.38
N HIS A 107 -17.20 -4.33 -17.89
CA HIS A 107 -17.18 -2.96 -18.33
C HIS A 107 -17.29 -1.99 -17.15
N PRO A 108 -16.47 -0.92 -17.10
CA PRO A 108 -16.58 0.09 -16.07
C PRO A 108 -17.91 0.83 -16.16
N LEU A 109 -18.55 1.05 -15.03
CA LEU A 109 -19.76 1.83 -14.91
C LEU A 109 -19.49 3.12 -14.15
N GLY A 110 -20.01 4.24 -14.64
CA GLY A 110 -19.87 5.55 -13.97
C GLY A 110 -20.74 5.72 -12.73
N THR A 111 -21.69 4.80 -12.48
CA THR A 111 -22.60 4.82 -11.34
C THR A 111 -22.59 3.48 -10.63
N LEU A 112 -22.60 3.49 -9.30
CA LEU A 112 -22.63 2.28 -8.48
C LEU A 112 -23.99 1.55 -8.52
N MET A 113 -25.04 2.24 -8.88
CA MET A 113 -26.40 1.69 -8.96
C MET A 113 -27.04 2.01 -10.30
N ILE A 114 -27.89 1.09 -10.75
CA ILE A 114 -28.70 1.27 -11.94
C ILE A 114 -29.73 2.39 -11.68
N THR A 115 -29.82 3.38 -12.56
CA THR A 115 -30.73 4.54 -12.44
C THR A 115 -32.19 4.20 -12.77
N ARG A 116 -32.64 2.96 -12.59
CA ARG A 116 -34.00 2.51 -12.81
C ARG A 116 -34.73 2.26 -11.49
N ARG A 117 -36.07 2.29 -11.50
CA ARG A 117 -36.84 1.85 -10.33
C ARG A 117 -36.56 0.38 -10.04
N LEU A 118 -36.26 0.08 -8.80
CA LEU A 118 -36.14 -1.30 -8.32
C LEU A 118 -37.52 -1.94 -8.30
N ASP A 119 -37.65 -3.12 -8.92
CA ASP A 119 -38.90 -3.92 -8.88
C ASP A 119 -38.76 -4.93 -7.76
N ILE A 120 -39.61 -4.81 -6.74
CA ILE A 120 -39.57 -5.66 -5.54
C ILE A 120 -39.68 -7.16 -5.89
N LYS A 121 -40.28 -7.51 -7.03
CA LYS A 121 -40.50 -8.92 -7.41
C LYS A 121 -39.51 -9.46 -8.45
N LYS A 122 -38.93 -8.60 -9.29
CA LYS A 122 -38.15 -9.01 -10.45
C LYS A 122 -36.71 -8.49 -10.46
N ASP A 123 -36.34 -7.68 -9.49
CA ASP A 123 -35.00 -7.09 -9.44
C ASP A 123 -33.98 -8.07 -8.89
N MET A 124 -32.76 -8.04 -9.42
CA MET A 124 -31.66 -8.84 -8.89
C MET A 124 -31.27 -8.46 -7.44
N PHE A 125 -31.69 -7.28 -6.99
CA PHE A 125 -31.46 -6.79 -5.61
C PHE A 125 -32.71 -6.90 -4.73
N ARG A 126 -33.75 -7.63 -5.18
CA ARG A 126 -34.94 -7.88 -4.38
C ARG A 126 -34.62 -8.73 -3.14
N PRO A 127 -35.44 -8.70 -2.09
CA PRO A 127 -35.34 -9.63 -0.99
C PRO A 127 -35.36 -11.09 -1.49
N LYS A 128 -34.58 -11.94 -0.85
CA LYS A 128 -34.51 -13.38 -1.14
C LYS A 128 -35.88 -14.03 -0.92
N ASP A 129 -36.29 -14.91 -1.83
CA ASP A 129 -37.46 -15.79 -1.63
C ASP A 129 -37.03 -17.01 -0.79
N ASP A 130 -38.00 -17.65 -0.11
CA ASP A 130 -37.74 -18.74 0.85
C ASP A 130 -37.11 -19.99 0.21
N ASP A 131 -37.34 -20.20 -1.09
CA ASP A 131 -36.85 -21.33 -1.89
C ASP A 131 -35.49 -21.04 -2.58
N GLU A 132 -34.97 -19.83 -2.51
CA GLU A 132 -33.68 -19.48 -3.09
C GLU A 132 -32.51 -19.94 -2.21
N GLU A 133 -31.52 -20.54 -2.84
CA GLU A 133 -30.27 -20.88 -2.16
C GLU A 133 -29.52 -19.64 -1.70
N ILE A 134 -29.00 -19.68 -0.47
CA ILE A 134 -28.05 -18.69 0.00
C ILE A 134 -26.72 -18.91 -0.70
N LEU A 135 -26.08 -17.84 -1.17
CA LEU A 135 -24.74 -17.90 -1.69
C LEU A 135 -23.82 -18.59 -0.68
N GLY A 136 -23.39 -19.82 -1.04
CA GLY A 136 -22.60 -20.66 -0.16
C GLY A 136 -21.17 -20.13 0.05
N ALA A 137 -20.40 -20.88 0.85
CA ALA A 137 -19.00 -20.56 1.18
C ALA A 137 -18.05 -20.43 -0.05
N LYS A 138 -18.51 -20.87 -1.24
CA LYS A 138 -17.77 -20.74 -2.50
C LYS A 138 -17.74 -19.29 -3.03
N THR A 139 -18.65 -18.41 -2.58
CA THR A 139 -18.67 -17.02 -2.98
C THR A 139 -17.75 -16.23 -2.06
N PRO A 140 -16.61 -15.71 -2.54
CA PRO A 140 -15.60 -15.09 -1.70
C PRO A 140 -15.96 -13.63 -1.32
N TYR A 141 -17.19 -13.42 -0.82
CA TYR A 141 -17.74 -12.10 -0.51
C TYR A 141 -16.87 -11.31 0.47
N LEU A 142 -16.52 -11.90 1.62
CA LEU A 142 -15.67 -11.23 2.62
C LEU A 142 -14.28 -10.91 2.07
N SER A 143 -13.76 -11.77 1.21
CA SER A 143 -12.48 -11.54 0.54
C SER A 143 -12.55 -10.36 -0.46
N ALA A 144 -13.68 -10.21 -1.16
CA ALA A 144 -13.91 -9.08 -2.06
C ALA A 144 -14.02 -7.76 -1.29
N ILE A 145 -14.80 -7.75 -0.20
CA ILE A 145 -14.92 -6.57 0.68
C ILE A 145 -13.56 -6.19 1.28
N GLY A 146 -12.79 -7.17 1.78
CA GLY A 146 -11.44 -6.91 2.30
C GLY A 146 -10.50 -6.31 1.25
N ALA A 147 -10.56 -6.80 0.00
CA ALA A 147 -9.76 -6.26 -1.09
C ALA A 147 -10.15 -4.82 -1.45
N LEU A 148 -11.45 -4.51 -1.46
CA LEU A 148 -11.95 -3.15 -1.69
C LEU A 148 -11.57 -2.20 -0.55
N LEU A 149 -11.69 -2.64 0.71
CA LEU A 149 -11.26 -1.86 1.87
C LEU A 149 -9.78 -1.51 1.81
N TYR A 150 -8.93 -2.49 1.46
CA TYR A 150 -7.50 -2.22 1.28
C TYR A 150 -7.27 -1.16 0.18
N LEU A 151 -7.97 -1.27 -0.94
CA LEU A 151 -7.86 -0.29 -2.04
C LEU A 151 -8.21 1.13 -1.56
N THR A 152 -9.30 1.29 -0.80
CA THR A 152 -9.73 2.61 -0.30
C THR A 152 -8.86 3.20 0.80
N GLN A 153 -8.08 2.37 1.51
CA GLN A 153 -7.17 2.86 2.56
C GLN A 153 -5.84 3.37 2.01
N CYS A 154 -5.45 2.92 0.82
CA CYS A 154 -4.13 3.21 0.25
C CYS A 154 -4.14 4.25 -0.88
N THR A 155 -5.31 4.63 -1.41
CA THR A 155 -5.44 5.61 -2.53
C THR A 155 -6.53 6.66 -2.30
#